data_443ed6106de081dfeff9ba8ab5355c1e
#
_entry.id   443ed6106de081dfeff9ba8ab5355c1e
#
_cell.length_a   1.000
_cell.length_b   1.000
_cell.length_c   1.000
_cell.angle_alpha   90.00
_cell.angle_beta   90.00
_cell.angle_gamma   90.00
#
_symmetry.space_group_name_H-M   'P 1'
#
loop_
_entity.id
_entity.type
_entity.pdbx_description
1 polymer ?
#
loop_
_entity_poly.entity_id
_entity_poly.type
_entity_poly.pdbx_seq_one_letter_code
_entity_poly.pdbx_strand_id
1 'polypeptide(L)'
;MKNLKNRCCALIALFTTLSAAAQSSPQKEPKFPSPAFGKVTQWETALSQAKQENKWVMIDCYTDWCGWCKVMDQKNFSDTQVQRKMNGFLNSYSLEMEKDSIGKLLRFHYGVNGFPTFLIFNGDGNFIGSYAGYSEKAVWMHYLDSMQTLKETTANQGKYSRPGVPSLNANYIPSWIHGFIFKRDYSIFEDTTSQGFLERFKATTDPFQQFVLYNVASYHCDNELVQRWMQNEAIYDSLFGKDWSNSTGYKVLSNQVRNAINSVNETQFLWAMGELLKRSQYPEWDKPNQYMEWYKKRGEWSNYVTTFDEVAKNTNAVGLNSVAWELFQSCNDATILTKAVEYSSMSITKSPDWNYYDTRANLLYKLGQLSEAQIDANTAIKLGKAAGGNTTDTQALLSKINLSKEKKQPKRSKQ
;
A
#
# COMPACT_ATOMS: atom_id res chain seq x y z
N MET A 1 -36.60 8.50 8.12
CA MET A 1 -35.94 7.35 7.48
C MET A 1 -35.46 7.79 6.09
N LYS A 2 -34.29 8.36 5.99
CA LYS A 2 -33.55 8.62 4.74
C LYS A 2 -32.11 8.95 5.13
N ASN A 3 -31.16 8.32 4.43
CA ASN A 3 -29.71 8.60 4.44
C ASN A 3 -28.86 7.93 5.54
N LEU A 4 -28.63 6.64 5.31
CA LEU A 4 -27.44 5.97 5.86
C LEU A 4 -26.82 5.10 4.74
N LYS A 5 -26.43 5.73 3.65
CA LYS A 5 -25.60 5.12 2.59
C LYS A 5 -24.50 6.11 2.28
N ASN A 6 -23.32 5.88 2.79
CA ASN A 6 -22.01 6.40 2.37
C ASN A 6 -21.07 6.58 3.57
N ARG A 7 -20.59 5.47 4.12
CA ARG A 7 -19.40 5.48 4.99
C ARG A 7 -18.77 4.08 5.06
N CYS A 8 -18.31 3.58 3.94
CA CYS A 8 -17.42 2.42 3.91
C CYS A 8 -16.48 2.52 2.71
N CYS A 9 -15.61 3.52 2.70
CA CYS A 9 -14.45 3.59 1.80
C CYS A 9 -13.53 4.73 2.25
N ALA A 10 -12.87 4.58 3.37
CA ALA A 10 -11.82 5.54 3.74
C ALA A 10 -10.87 4.95 4.78
N LEU A 11 -10.09 3.96 4.38
CA LEU A 11 -8.91 3.54 5.13
C LEU A 11 -7.88 2.94 4.17
N ILE A 12 -7.64 3.62 3.07
CA ILE A 12 -6.48 3.40 2.21
C ILE A 12 -5.98 4.79 1.83
N ALA A 13 -4.73 5.05 2.12
CA ALA A 13 -3.96 6.21 1.71
C ALA A 13 -4.13 7.49 2.55
N LEU A 14 -3.47 7.59 3.70
CA LEU A 14 -2.89 8.84 4.12
C LEU A 14 -1.48 8.99 3.53
N PHE A 15 -1.40 9.09 2.21
CA PHE A 15 -0.36 9.88 1.57
C PHE A 15 -1.03 11.18 1.16
N THR A 16 -0.92 12.18 2.00
CA THR A 16 -1.36 13.54 1.69
C THR A 16 -0.53 14.08 0.54
N THR A 17 -1.16 14.14 -0.60
CA THR A 17 -0.71 14.91 -1.75
C THR A 17 -0.74 16.40 -1.39
N LEU A 18 0.43 17.01 -1.32
CA LEU A 18 0.55 18.45 -1.53
C LEU A 18 0.14 18.71 -3.00
N SER A 19 -1.10 19.11 -3.20
CA SER A 19 -1.56 19.64 -4.48
C SER A 19 -1.03 21.06 -4.64
N ALA A 20 0.18 21.19 -5.19
CA ALA A 20 0.55 22.40 -5.87
C ALA A 20 -0.13 22.36 -7.24
N ALA A 21 -1.19 23.13 -7.41
CA ALA A 21 -1.79 23.39 -8.72
C ALA A 21 -0.77 24.18 -9.57
N ALA A 22 0.08 23.46 -10.29
CA ALA A 22 0.82 24.02 -11.40
C ALA A 22 -0.05 23.82 -12.65
N GLN A 23 -0.67 24.90 -13.11
CA GLN A 23 -1.19 24.99 -14.47
C GLN A 23 -0.03 24.76 -15.43
N SER A 24 0.10 23.56 -15.97
CA SER A 24 1.03 23.28 -17.05
C SER A 24 0.37 23.61 -18.37
N SER A 25 0.89 24.66 -19.04
CA SER A 25 0.80 24.81 -20.49
C SER A 25 1.23 23.52 -21.18
N PRO A 26 0.66 23.14 -22.34
CA PRO A 26 1.08 21.96 -23.07
C PRO A 26 2.53 22.14 -23.54
N GLN A 27 3.48 21.62 -22.76
CA GLN A 27 4.85 21.50 -23.23
C GLN A 27 4.88 20.45 -24.33
N LYS A 28 5.34 20.84 -25.52
CA LYS A 28 5.73 19.91 -26.58
C LYS A 28 6.61 18.83 -25.96
N GLU A 29 6.16 17.58 -26.03
CA GLU A 29 6.93 16.44 -25.57
C GLU A 29 8.32 16.49 -26.23
N PRO A 30 9.42 16.49 -25.46
CA PRO A 30 10.74 16.34 -26.05
C PRO A 30 10.77 14.94 -26.69
N LYS A 31 11.00 14.88 -28.01
CA LYS A 31 11.34 13.64 -28.70
C LYS A 31 12.73 13.20 -28.22
N PHE A 32 12.78 12.50 -27.11
CA PHE A 32 13.98 11.76 -26.75
C PHE A 32 14.02 10.51 -27.63
N PRO A 33 15.17 10.17 -28.22
CA PRO A 33 15.32 8.86 -28.83
C PRO A 33 15.11 7.84 -27.71
N SER A 34 14.01 7.15 -27.79
CA SER A 34 13.73 6.00 -26.91
C SER A 34 14.96 5.10 -26.98
N PRO A 35 15.49 4.58 -25.85
CA PRO A 35 16.42 3.47 -25.91
C PRO A 35 15.76 2.39 -26.78
N ALA A 36 16.53 1.47 -27.30
CA ALA A 36 16.06 0.46 -28.25
C ALA A 36 15.07 -0.52 -27.60
N PHE A 37 13.98 -0.01 -27.04
CA PHE A 37 12.84 -0.78 -26.60
C PHE A 37 11.98 -1.10 -27.82
N GLY A 38 11.97 -2.38 -28.20
CA GLY A 38 11.05 -2.89 -29.20
C GLY A 38 9.60 -2.85 -28.70
N LYS A 39 8.65 -2.91 -29.61
CA LYS A 39 7.27 -3.23 -29.26
C LYS A 39 7.08 -4.74 -29.32
N VAL A 40 6.57 -5.33 -28.23
CA VAL A 40 6.16 -6.73 -28.27
C VAL A 40 4.77 -6.80 -28.88
N THR A 41 4.71 -7.29 -30.09
CA THR A 41 3.44 -7.60 -30.77
C THR A 41 3.02 -9.05 -30.56
N GLN A 42 4.00 -9.93 -30.32
CA GLN A 42 3.80 -11.35 -29.99
C GLN A 42 4.85 -11.77 -28.97
N TRP A 43 4.40 -12.29 -27.85
CA TRP A 43 5.26 -12.68 -26.73
C TRP A 43 6.25 -13.80 -27.11
N GLU A 44 5.74 -14.81 -27.79
CA GLU A 44 6.52 -15.97 -28.23
C GLU A 44 7.65 -15.58 -29.18
N THR A 45 7.42 -14.60 -30.03
CA THR A 45 8.46 -14.07 -30.96
C THR A 45 9.58 -13.39 -30.19
N ALA A 46 9.24 -12.57 -29.16
CA ALA A 46 10.24 -11.92 -28.33
C ALA A 46 11.12 -12.91 -27.56
N LEU A 47 10.52 -13.98 -27.04
CA LEU A 47 11.23 -15.05 -26.35
C LEU A 47 12.13 -15.85 -27.35
N SER A 48 11.59 -16.22 -28.49
CA SER A 48 12.33 -16.96 -29.52
C SER A 48 13.56 -16.20 -30.00
N GLN A 49 13.40 -14.88 -30.24
CA GLN A 49 14.52 -14.01 -30.61
C GLN A 49 15.58 -13.95 -29.51
N ALA A 50 15.16 -13.74 -28.26
CA ALA A 50 16.08 -13.66 -27.11
C ALA A 50 16.86 -14.99 -26.96
N LYS A 51 16.19 -16.12 -27.14
CA LYS A 51 16.82 -17.44 -27.10
C LYS A 51 17.87 -17.62 -28.21
N GLN A 52 17.55 -17.20 -29.43
CA GLN A 52 18.49 -17.26 -30.57
C GLN A 52 19.72 -16.38 -30.36
N GLU A 53 19.54 -15.22 -29.75
CA GLU A 53 20.61 -14.25 -29.47
C GLU A 53 21.34 -14.56 -28.15
N ASN A 54 20.97 -15.60 -27.42
CA ASN A 54 21.45 -15.91 -26.07
C ASN A 54 21.32 -14.72 -25.14
N LYS A 55 20.18 -14.03 -25.18
CA LYS A 55 19.85 -12.91 -24.32
C LYS A 55 18.65 -13.23 -23.43
N TRP A 56 18.46 -12.43 -22.41
CA TRP A 56 17.24 -12.40 -21.63
C TRP A 56 16.28 -11.34 -22.18
N VAL A 57 15.02 -11.42 -21.79
CA VAL A 57 13.99 -10.43 -22.13
C VAL A 57 13.76 -9.53 -20.92
N MET A 58 13.79 -8.23 -21.11
CA MET A 58 13.34 -7.26 -20.12
C MET A 58 12.09 -6.54 -20.63
N ILE A 59 11.07 -6.47 -19.79
CA ILE A 59 9.86 -5.70 -20.05
C ILE A 59 9.87 -4.48 -19.13
N ASP A 60 9.92 -3.29 -19.72
CA ASP A 60 9.63 -2.03 -19.04
C ASP A 60 8.12 -1.85 -18.97
N CYS A 61 7.58 -2.03 -17.76
CA CYS A 61 6.18 -1.87 -17.46
C CYS A 61 5.91 -0.41 -17.11
N TYR A 62 5.20 0.31 -17.97
CA TYR A 62 4.89 1.73 -17.78
C TYR A 62 3.41 2.04 -17.98
N THR A 63 3.02 3.28 -17.65
CA THR A 63 1.72 3.88 -18.02
C THR A 63 1.94 5.29 -18.52
N ASP A 64 1.06 5.79 -19.38
CA ASP A 64 1.19 7.13 -19.96
C ASP A 64 1.24 8.27 -18.93
N TRP A 65 0.59 8.07 -17.78
CA TRP A 65 0.57 9.04 -16.70
C TRP A 65 1.77 8.93 -15.73
N CYS A 66 2.65 7.93 -15.91
CA CYS A 66 3.74 7.65 -14.99
C CYS A 66 4.87 8.68 -15.09
N GLY A 67 4.94 9.63 -14.16
CA GLY A 67 6.02 10.63 -14.09
C GLY A 67 7.40 10.01 -13.85
N TRP A 68 7.51 9.01 -12.97
CA TRP A 68 8.77 8.34 -12.66
C TRP A 68 9.31 7.48 -13.81
N CYS A 69 8.44 6.95 -14.67
CA CYS A 69 8.86 6.28 -15.91
C CYS A 69 9.57 7.26 -16.82
N LYS A 70 9.01 8.46 -17.01
CA LYS A 70 9.65 9.54 -17.82
C LYS A 70 10.99 9.98 -17.24
N VAL A 71 11.11 10.02 -15.90
CA VAL A 71 12.39 10.32 -15.24
C VAL A 71 13.41 9.21 -15.49
N MET A 72 12.99 7.93 -15.44
CA MET A 72 13.85 6.78 -15.74
C MET A 72 14.35 6.81 -17.18
N ASP A 73 13.48 7.12 -18.14
CA ASP A 73 13.82 7.31 -19.54
C ASP A 73 14.88 8.40 -19.73
N GLN A 74 14.66 9.55 -19.10
CA GLN A 74 15.52 10.73 -19.26
C GLN A 74 16.89 10.56 -18.60
N LYS A 75 16.96 9.94 -17.41
CA LYS A 75 18.19 9.89 -16.62
C LYS A 75 19.01 8.61 -16.82
N ASN A 76 18.33 7.49 -17.08
CA ASN A 76 18.99 6.20 -17.23
C ASN A 76 18.98 5.70 -18.65
N PHE A 77 17.84 5.58 -19.28
CA PHE A 77 17.75 4.91 -20.59
C PHE A 77 18.27 5.77 -21.75
N SER A 78 18.40 7.08 -21.59
CA SER A 78 19.11 7.95 -22.53
C SER A 78 20.64 7.85 -22.44
N ASP A 79 21.17 7.26 -21.36
CA ASP A 79 22.61 7.15 -21.13
C ASP A 79 23.21 6.00 -21.95
N THR A 80 24.24 6.30 -22.73
CA THR A 80 24.89 5.33 -23.65
C THR A 80 25.61 4.19 -22.94
N GLN A 81 26.04 4.38 -21.68
CA GLN A 81 26.65 3.27 -20.91
C GLN A 81 25.57 2.30 -20.45
N VAL A 82 24.42 2.83 -19.99
CA VAL A 82 23.26 2.00 -19.62
C VAL A 82 22.76 1.22 -20.83
N GLN A 83 22.58 1.89 -21.97
CA GLN A 83 22.13 1.24 -23.20
C GLN A 83 23.08 0.11 -23.65
N ARG A 84 24.39 0.36 -23.66
CA ARG A 84 25.38 -0.66 -24.00
C ARG A 84 25.33 -1.86 -23.05
N LYS A 85 25.22 -1.59 -21.75
CA LYS A 85 25.11 -2.64 -20.74
C LYS A 85 23.87 -3.50 -20.97
N MET A 86 22.71 -2.86 -21.10
CA MET A 86 21.43 -3.54 -21.34
C MET A 86 21.47 -4.36 -22.63
N ASN A 87 21.83 -3.73 -23.74
CA ASN A 87 21.87 -4.39 -25.08
C ASN A 87 22.86 -5.56 -25.14
N GLY A 88 23.86 -5.59 -24.23
CA GLY A 88 24.84 -6.67 -24.16
C GLY A 88 24.23 -8.02 -23.76
N PHE A 89 23.16 -8.04 -22.97
CA PHE A 89 22.57 -9.29 -22.48
C PHE A 89 21.03 -9.32 -22.42
N LEU A 90 20.36 -8.21 -22.77
CA LEU A 90 18.90 -8.08 -22.75
C LEU A 90 18.36 -7.72 -24.15
N ASN A 91 17.22 -8.29 -24.47
CA ASN A 91 16.28 -7.73 -25.44
C ASN A 91 15.19 -7.01 -24.65
N SER A 92 15.13 -5.68 -24.81
CA SER A 92 14.29 -4.83 -23.97
C SER A 92 13.06 -4.36 -24.74
N TYR A 93 11.90 -4.43 -24.09
CA TYR A 93 10.61 -4.02 -24.65
C TYR A 93 9.85 -3.17 -23.66
N SER A 94 9.15 -2.13 -24.15
CA SER A 94 8.24 -1.32 -23.33
C SER A 94 6.80 -1.69 -23.61
N LEU A 95 6.02 -1.89 -22.54
CA LEU A 95 4.60 -2.21 -22.63
C LEU A 95 3.78 -1.28 -21.74
N GLU A 96 2.77 -0.70 -22.31
CA GLU A 96 1.77 0.10 -21.55
C GLU A 96 0.81 -0.83 -20.83
N MET A 97 0.86 -0.80 -19.50
CA MET A 97 0.21 -1.80 -18.65
C MET A 97 -1.32 -1.63 -18.52
N GLU A 98 -1.87 -0.56 -19.06
CA GLU A 98 -3.30 -0.26 -19.00
C GLU A 98 -3.98 -0.30 -20.38
N LYS A 99 -3.20 -0.26 -21.45
CA LYS A 99 -3.70 -0.23 -22.84
C LYS A 99 -3.40 -1.51 -23.60
N ASP A 100 -2.14 -1.96 -23.56
CA ASP A 100 -1.71 -3.15 -24.30
C ASP A 100 -2.28 -4.42 -23.67
N SER A 101 -2.81 -5.33 -24.50
CA SER A 101 -3.38 -6.59 -24.03
C SER A 101 -2.31 -7.49 -23.36
N ILE A 102 -1.11 -7.55 -23.93
CA ILE A 102 0.03 -8.26 -23.33
C ILE A 102 0.45 -7.57 -22.03
N GLY A 103 0.53 -6.22 -22.02
CA GLY A 103 0.85 -5.44 -20.84
C GLY A 103 -0.12 -5.73 -19.68
N LYS A 104 -1.42 -5.74 -19.93
CA LYS A 104 -2.45 -6.09 -18.95
C LYS A 104 -2.29 -7.49 -18.39
N LEU A 105 -1.98 -8.47 -19.26
CA LEU A 105 -1.73 -9.85 -18.85
C LEU A 105 -0.49 -9.94 -17.94
N LEU A 106 0.63 -9.35 -18.38
CA LEU A 106 1.87 -9.34 -17.59
C LEU A 106 1.68 -8.62 -16.23
N ARG A 107 1.03 -7.46 -16.24
CA ARG A 107 0.69 -6.74 -15.01
C ARG A 107 -0.03 -7.63 -14.02
N PHE A 108 -1.01 -8.36 -14.51
CA PHE A 108 -1.82 -9.24 -13.71
C PHE A 108 -1.06 -10.48 -13.23
N HIS A 109 -0.31 -11.15 -14.12
CA HIS A 109 0.42 -12.38 -13.81
C HIS A 109 1.58 -12.14 -12.84
N TYR A 110 2.26 -11.01 -12.97
CA TYR A 110 3.45 -10.71 -12.17
C TYR A 110 3.21 -9.69 -11.07
N GLY A 111 1.95 -9.33 -10.83
CA GLY A 111 1.56 -8.46 -9.70
C GLY A 111 2.14 -7.05 -9.80
N VAL A 112 2.27 -6.48 -11.01
CA VAL A 112 2.79 -5.14 -11.21
C VAL A 112 1.79 -4.10 -10.70
N ASN A 113 2.06 -3.54 -9.53
CA ASN A 113 1.17 -2.60 -8.85
C ASN A 113 1.67 -1.15 -8.83
N GLY A 114 2.91 -0.92 -9.25
CA GLY A 114 3.55 0.39 -9.32
C GLY A 114 4.42 0.54 -10.55
N PHE A 115 4.75 1.79 -10.93
CA PHE A 115 5.50 2.09 -12.15
C PHE A 115 6.63 3.10 -11.89
N PRO A 116 7.79 2.96 -12.60
CA PRO A 116 8.11 1.85 -13.50
C PRO A 116 8.34 0.54 -12.76
N THR A 117 8.12 -0.58 -13.44
CA THR A 117 8.55 -1.92 -12.98
C THR A 117 9.17 -2.66 -14.17
N PHE A 118 10.31 -3.29 -13.93
CA PHE A 118 11.04 -4.02 -14.94
C PHE A 118 10.94 -5.52 -14.65
N LEU A 119 10.34 -6.28 -15.57
CA LEU A 119 10.25 -7.73 -15.48
C LEU A 119 11.34 -8.36 -16.32
N ILE A 120 12.04 -9.36 -15.81
CA ILE A 120 13.12 -10.06 -16.51
C ILE A 120 12.77 -11.53 -16.68
N PHE A 121 12.94 -12.01 -17.91
CA PHE A 121 12.68 -13.39 -18.32
C PHE A 121 13.90 -13.97 -19.05
N ASN A 122 14.10 -15.28 -18.94
CA ASN A 122 15.05 -15.95 -19.84
C ASN A 122 14.41 -16.21 -21.21
N GLY A 123 15.20 -16.73 -22.15
CA GLY A 123 14.72 -17.04 -23.52
C GLY A 123 13.68 -18.18 -23.58
N ASP A 124 13.52 -18.96 -22.51
CA ASP A 124 12.48 -19.97 -22.38
C ASP A 124 11.18 -19.42 -21.76
N GLY A 125 11.13 -18.12 -21.46
CA GLY A 125 9.98 -17.46 -20.84
C GLY A 125 9.90 -17.59 -19.33
N ASN A 126 10.89 -18.21 -18.68
CA ASN A 126 10.90 -18.31 -17.24
C ASN A 126 11.18 -16.94 -16.61
N PHE A 127 10.39 -16.59 -15.61
CA PHE A 127 10.56 -15.34 -14.89
C PHE A 127 11.78 -15.40 -13.98
N ILE A 128 12.71 -14.48 -14.16
CA ILE A 128 13.96 -14.40 -13.39
C ILE A 128 13.82 -13.48 -12.19
N GLY A 129 13.18 -12.32 -12.37
CA GLY A 129 13.01 -11.35 -11.33
C GLY A 129 12.38 -10.06 -11.81
N SER A 130 12.19 -9.14 -10.88
CA SER A 130 11.68 -7.79 -11.17
C SER A 130 12.45 -6.74 -10.39
N TYR A 131 12.44 -5.52 -10.93
CA TYR A 131 12.88 -4.31 -10.23
C TYR A 131 11.77 -3.28 -10.28
N ALA A 132 11.35 -2.75 -9.16
CA ALA A 132 10.26 -1.79 -9.06
C ALA A 132 10.76 -0.40 -8.63
N GLY A 133 10.21 0.62 -9.27
CA GLY A 133 10.50 2.02 -9.00
C GLY A 133 11.68 2.60 -9.79
N TYR A 134 11.79 3.94 -9.68
CA TYR A 134 12.95 4.68 -10.18
C TYR A 134 14.17 4.47 -9.28
N SER A 135 15.35 4.46 -9.88
CA SER A 135 16.62 4.54 -9.17
C SER A 135 17.61 5.43 -9.90
N GLU A 136 18.57 5.98 -9.18
CA GLU A 136 19.70 6.70 -9.76
C GLU A 136 20.58 5.73 -10.61
N LYS A 137 21.28 6.29 -11.61
CA LYS A 137 22.09 5.53 -12.58
C LYS A 137 23.02 4.50 -11.92
N ALA A 138 23.71 4.87 -10.84
CA ALA A 138 24.66 3.96 -10.18
C ALA A 138 23.97 2.72 -9.60
N VAL A 139 22.79 2.89 -9.01
CA VAL A 139 22.00 1.78 -8.46
C VAL A 139 21.45 0.91 -9.58
N TRP A 140 20.97 1.51 -10.67
CA TRP A 140 20.51 0.78 -11.85
C TRP A 140 21.62 -0.04 -12.49
N MET A 141 22.80 0.55 -12.67
CA MET A 141 23.97 -0.16 -13.21
C MET A 141 24.36 -1.36 -12.33
N HIS A 142 24.37 -1.19 -11.02
CA HIS A 142 24.65 -2.29 -10.10
C HIS A 142 23.62 -3.43 -10.21
N TYR A 143 22.33 -3.08 -10.36
CA TYR A 143 21.28 -4.07 -10.63
C TYR A 143 21.54 -4.83 -11.94
N LEU A 144 21.88 -4.12 -13.03
CA LEU A 144 22.22 -4.75 -14.31
C LEU A 144 23.46 -5.66 -14.21
N ASP A 145 24.48 -5.26 -13.42
CA ASP A 145 25.66 -6.11 -13.16
C ASP A 145 25.26 -7.40 -12.44
N SER A 146 24.39 -7.28 -11.43
CA SER A 146 23.88 -8.44 -10.69
C SER A 146 23.08 -9.39 -11.61
N MET A 147 22.23 -8.85 -12.48
CA MET A 147 21.46 -9.65 -13.44
C MET A 147 22.35 -10.33 -14.50
N GLN A 148 23.36 -9.63 -14.97
CA GLN A 148 24.33 -10.24 -15.92
C GLN A 148 25.12 -11.36 -15.25
N THR A 149 25.64 -11.14 -14.05
CA THR A 149 26.32 -12.18 -13.27
C THR A 149 25.42 -13.38 -13.03
N LEU A 150 24.16 -13.13 -12.67
CA LEU A 150 23.18 -14.19 -12.51
C LEU A 150 22.98 -14.99 -13.81
N LYS A 151 22.87 -14.31 -14.95
CA LYS A 151 22.75 -14.96 -16.26
C LYS A 151 23.96 -15.85 -16.55
N GLU A 152 25.16 -15.37 -16.29
CA GLU A 152 26.42 -16.11 -16.56
C GLU A 152 26.57 -17.33 -15.62
N THR A 153 26.10 -17.22 -14.39
CA THR A 153 26.21 -18.30 -13.38
C THR A 153 25.07 -19.31 -13.43
N THR A 154 23.86 -18.90 -13.85
CA THR A 154 22.67 -19.77 -13.86
C THR A 154 22.49 -20.53 -15.18
N ALA A 155 23.33 -20.29 -16.19
CA ALA A 155 23.28 -21.05 -17.44
C ALA A 155 23.28 -22.59 -17.21
N ASN A 156 23.59 -23.06 -16.00
CA ASN A 156 23.69 -24.47 -15.63
C ASN A 156 22.77 -24.92 -14.46
N GLN A 157 21.88 -24.12 -13.88
CA GLN A 157 21.33 -24.54 -12.58
C GLN A 157 19.82 -24.44 -12.36
N GLY A 158 18.99 -23.96 -13.24
CA GLY A 158 17.52 -23.98 -13.04
C GLY A 158 16.97 -23.37 -11.72
N LYS A 159 17.87 -22.83 -10.89
CA LYS A 159 17.68 -22.56 -9.47
C LYS A 159 16.97 -21.24 -9.15
N TYR A 160 16.83 -20.36 -10.14
CA TYR A 160 16.29 -19.00 -9.94
C TYR A 160 15.15 -18.64 -10.89
N SER A 161 14.78 -19.51 -11.81
CA SER A 161 13.69 -19.26 -12.71
C SER A 161 12.39 -19.84 -12.16
N ARG A 162 11.40 -18.99 -11.99
CA ARG A 162 10.03 -19.47 -11.82
C ARG A 162 9.56 -19.97 -13.20
N PRO A 163 8.78 -21.06 -13.26
CA PRO A 163 8.11 -21.42 -14.51
C PRO A 163 7.37 -20.19 -15.01
N GLY A 164 7.70 -19.74 -16.21
CA GLY A 164 6.97 -18.65 -16.85
C GLY A 164 5.54 -19.08 -17.15
N VAL A 165 4.70 -18.14 -17.43
CA VAL A 165 3.40 -18.43 -18.03
C VAL A 165 3.69 -19.08 -19.39
N PRO A 166 3.29 -20.33 -19.63
CA PRO A 166 3.63 -21.08 -20.84
C PRO A 166 3.21 -20.38 -22.13
N SER A 167 2.15 -19.58 -22.05
CA SER A 167 1.81 -18.58 -23.06
C SER A 167 1.08 -17.42 -22.38
N LEU A 168 1.34 -16.19 -22.79
CA LEU A 168 0.56 -15.03 -22.39
C LEU A 168 -0.77 -15.01 -23.14
N ASN A 169 -1.55 -16.05 -22.95
CA ASN A 169 -2.86 -16.19 -23.56
C ASN A 169 -3.93 -15.77 -22.55
N ALA A 170 -4.89 -14.93 -22.98
CA ALA A 170 -6.05 -14.57 -22.18
C ALA A 170 -6.83 -15.79 -21.64
N ASN A 171 -6.69 -16.94 -22.25
CA ASN A 171 -7.33 -18.20 -21.84
C ASN A 171 -6.87 -18.70 -20.45
N TYR A 172 -5.73 -18.26 -19.94
CA TYR A 172 -5.31 -18.57 -18.57
C TYR A 172 -6.07 -17.76 -17.51
N ILE A 173 -6.78 -16.71 -17.91
CA ILE A 173 -7.61 -15.93 -17.02
C ILE A 173 -9.05 -16.34 -17.28
N PRO A 174 -9.79 -16.74 -16.24
CA PRO A 174 -11.20 -17.08 -16.41
C PRO A 174 -11.95 -15.95 -17.12
N SER A 175 -12.68 -16.28 -18.20
CA SER A 175 -13.33 -15.28 -19.05
C SER A 175 -14.28 -14.34 -18.29
N TRP A 176 -14.90 -14.85 -17.24
CA TRP A 176 -15.82 -14.09 -16.40
C TRP A 176 -15.16 -12.97 -15.60
N ILE A 177 -13.82 -12.97 -15.42
CA ILE A 177 -13.08 -11.89 -14.75
C ILE A 177 -12.45 -10.90 -15.75
N HIS A 178 -12.55 -11.14 -17.06
CA HIS A 178 -11.96 -10.27 -18.09
C HIS A 178 -12.45 -8.83 -18.00
N GLY A 179 -13.72 -8.60 -17.66
CA GLY A 179 -14.28 -7.26 -17.49
C GLY A 179 -13.50 -6.45 -16.46
N PHE A 180 -13.23 -7.07 -15.33
CA PHE A 180 -12.44 -6.45 -14.27
C PHE A 180 -11.00 -6.16 -14.72
N ILE A 181 -10.30 -7.16 -15.28
CA ILE A 181 -8.88 -7.06 -15.63
C ILE A 181 -8.65 -6.06 -16.77
N PHE A 182 -9.45 -6.15 -17.83
CA PHE A 182 -9.22 -5.39 -19.05
C PHE A 182 -9.97 -4.06 -19.12
N LYS A 183 -11.09 -3.93 -18.38
CA LYS A 183 -11.97 -2.76 -18.45
C LYS A 183 -12.12 -2.02 -17.13
N ARG A 184 -11.51 -2.52 -16.02
CA ARG A 184 -11.72 -2.02 -14.65
C ARG A 184 -13.21 -2.06 -14.23
N ASP A 185 -13.92 -3.06 -14.70
CA ASP A 185 -15.32 -3.27 -14.34
C ASP A 185 -15.39 -3.96 -12.97
N TYR A 186 -15.74 -3.19 -11.95
CA TYR A 186 -15.86 -3.66 -10.57
C TYR A 186 -17.21 -4.28 -10.25
N SER A 187 -18.16 -4.30 -11.22
CA SER A 187 -19.51 -4.81 -11.00
C SER A 187 -19.56 -6.27 -10.55
N ILE A 188 -18.52 -7.06 -10.86
CA ILE A 188 -18.39 -8.46 -10.41
C ILE A 188 -18.31 -8.61 -8.87
N PHE A 189 -18.01 -7.53 -8.15
CA PHE A 189 -17.90 -7.49 -6.69
C PHE A 189 -19.10 -6.80 -6.01
N GLU A 190 -20.10 -6.36 -6.77
CA GLU A 190 -21.33 -5.79 -6.22
C GLU A 190 -22.19 -6.86 -5.54
N ASP A 191 -23.01 -6.45 -4.55
CA ASP A 191 -23.73 -7.34 -3.63
C ASP A 191 -24.51 -8.48 -4.29
N THR A 192 -25.13 -8.26 -5.43
CA THR A 192 -25.88 -9.29 -6.16
C THR A 192 -25.00 -10.26 -6.94
N THR A 193 -23.74 -9.90 -7.18
CA THR A 193 -22.76 -10.68 -7.93
C THR A 193 -21.63 -11.21 -7.05
N SER A 194 -21.49 -10.74 -5.81
CA SER A 194 -20.46 -11.21 -4.89
C SER A 194 -20.60 -12.71 -4.55
N GLN A 195 -21.83 -13.19 -4.37
CA GLN A 195 -22.11 -14.61 -4.19
C GLN A 195 -21.73 -15.40 -5.46
N GLY A 196 -22.11 -14.91 -6.63
CA GLY A 196 -21.74 -15.51 -7.90
C GLY A 196 -20.23 -15.49 -8.16
N PHE A 197 -19.52 -14.44 -7.72
CA PHE A 197 -18.07 -14.40 -7.76
C PHE A 197 -17.43 -15.51 -6.90
N LEU A 198 -17.85 -15.64 -5.64
CA LEU A 198 -17.34 -16.66 -4.73
C LEU A 198 -17.61 -18.08 -5.24
N GLU A 199 -18.80 -18.34 -5.77
CA GLU A 199 -19.15 -19.65 -6.36
C GLU A 199 -18.25 -19.99 -7.56
N ARG A 200 -18.02 -19.02 -8.46
CA ARG A 200 -17.12 -19.23 -9.60
C ARG A 200 -15.67 -19.39 -9.18
N PHE A 201 -15.23 -18.65 -8.16
CA PHE A 201 -13.89 -18.82 -7.62
C PHE A 201 -13.73 -20.22 -7.01
N LYS A 202 -14.69 -20.67 -6.21
CA LYS A 202 -14.68 -21.99 -5.62
C LYS A 202 -14.73 -23.11 -6.67
N ALA A 203 -15.45 -22.90 -7.77
CA ALA A 203 -15.51 -23.83 -8.88
C ALA A 203 -14.23 -23.87 -9.73
N THR A 204 -13.35 -22.89 -9.60
CA THR A 204 -12.06 -22.87 -10.32
C THR A 204 -11.12 -23.88 -9.69
N THR A 205 -10.67 -24.87 -10.48
CA THR A 205 -9.82 -25.99 -10.02
C THR A 205 -8.36 -25.83 -10.44
N ASP A 206 -8.08 -25.11 -11.51
CA ASP A 206 -6.73 -24.89 -12.00
C ASP A 206 -5.94 -23.99 -11.01
N PRO A 207 -4.79 -24.45 -10.47
CA PRO A 207 -4.05 -23.72 -9.44
C PRO A 207 -3.52 -22.37 -9.92
N PHE A 208 -3.20 -22.25 -11.23
CA PHE A 208 -2.74 -21.01 -11.81
C PHE A 208 -3.86 -19.96 -11.81
N GLN A 209 -5.05 -20.35 -12.29
CA GLN A 209 -6.22 -19.49 -12.27
C GLN A 209 -6.67 -19.14 -10.82
N GLN A 210 -6.58 -20.10 -9.91
CA GLN A 210 -6.84 -19.85 -8.48
C GLN A 210 -5.92 -18.79 -7.92
N PHE A 211 -4.62 -18.90 -8.13
CA PHE A 211 -3.64 -17.93 -7.64
C PHE A 211 -3.92 -16.53 -8.19
N VAL A 212 -4.24 -16.44 -9.47
CA VAL A 212 -4.65 -15.22 -10.14
C VAL A 212 -5.87 -14.60 -9.43
N LEU A 213 -6.89 -15.40 -9.12
CA LEU A 213 -8.09 -14.96 -8.41
C LEU A 213 -7.78 -14.49 -6.98
N TYR A 214 -6.89 -15.17 -6.26
CA TYR A 214 -6.44 -14.71 -4.93
C TYR A 214 -5.74 -13.36 -4.99
N ASN A 215 -4.92 -13.09 -5.99
CA ASN A 215 -4.28 -11.79 -6.15
C ASN A 215 -5.27 -10.64 -6.36
N VAL A 216 -6.32 -10.89 -7.14
CA VAL A 216 -7.34 -9.89 -7.49
C VAL A 216 -8.35 -9.70 -6.36
N ALA A 217 -8.73 -10.79 -5.71
CA ALA A 217 -9.88 -10.85 -4.84
C ALA A 217 -9.56 -11.33 -3.42
N SER A 218 -8.33 -11.15 -2.96
CA SER A 218 -7.93 -11.51 -1.59
C SER A 218 -8.89 -10.95 -0.53
N TYR A 219 -9.46 -9.77 -0.77
CA TYR A 219 -10.40 -9.10 0.13
C TYR A 219 -11.81 -9.72 0.17
N HIS A 220 -12.11 -10.63 -0.76
CA HIS A 220 -13.41 -11.31 -0.86
C HIS A 220 -13.34 -12.79 -0.47
N CYS A 221 -12.17 -13.29 -0.08
CA CYS A 221 -12.00 -14.69 0.32
C CYS A 221 -12.76 -14.97 1.62
N ASP A 222 -13.63 -15.98 1.60
CA ASP A 222 -14.23 -16.56 2.78
C ASP A 222 -13.32 -17.63 3.42
N ASN A 223 -13.76 -18.23 4.52
CA ASN A 223 -12.98 -19.24 5.24
C ASN A 223 -12.62 -20.46 4.37
N GLU A 224 -13.50 -20.89 3.46
CA GLU A 224 -13.23 -22.01 2.57
C GLU A 224 -12.09 -21.72 1.61
N LEU A 225 -12.10 -20.54 0.98
CA LEU A 225 -11.03 -20.11 0.09
C LEU A 225 -9.71 -19.92 0.83
N VAL A 226 -9.75 -19.44 2.06
CA VAL A 226 -8.53 -19.30 2.89
C VAL A 226 -7.95 -20.69 3.23
N GLN A 227 -8.76 -21.64 3.63
CA GLN A 227 -8.30 -23.02 3.89
C GLN A 227 -7.72 -23.66 2.61
N ARG A 228 -8.37 -23.45 1.48
CA ARG A 228 -7.88 -23.91 0.18
C ARG A 228 -6.52 -23.26 -0.18
N TRP A 229 -6.36 -21.96 0.11
CA TRP A 229 -5.07 -21.30 -0.05
C TRP A 229 -3.99 -22.02 0.73
N MET A 230 -4.21 -22.23 2.02
CA MET A 230 -3.23 -22.86 2.91
C MET A 230 -2.88 -24.30 2.48
N GLN A 231 -3.87 -25.05 2.01
CA GLN A 231 -3.65 -26.42 1.51
C GLN A 231 -2.83 -26.48 0.23
N ASN A 232 -2.92 -25.45 -0.60
CA ASN A 232 -2.26 -25.37 -1.91
C ASN A 232 -1.03 -24.45 -1.92
N GLU A 233 -0.60 -23.91 -0.79
CA GLU A 233 0.51 -22.93 -0.70
C GLU A 233 1.79 -23.46 -1.37
N ALA A 234 2.15 -24.73 -1.14
CA ALA A 234 3.31 -25.34 -1.78
C ALA A 234 3.21 -25.41 -3.30
N ILE A 235 2.00 -25.56 -3.84
CA ILE A 235 1.75 -25.51 -5.28
C ILE A 235 1.95 -24.10 -5.80
N TYR A 236 1.42 -23.09 -5.11
CA TYR A 236 1.59 -21.68 -5.48
C TYR A 236 3.05 -21.23 -5.36
N ASP A 237 3.77 -21.68 -4.33
CA ASP A 237 5.22 -21.46 -4.19
C ASP A 237 6.00 -22.01 -5.39
N SER A 238 5.65 -23.21 -5.84
CA SER A 238 6.26 -23.84 -7.01
C SER A 238 5.97 -23.08 -8.31
N LEU A 239 4.72 -22.65 -8.51
CA LEU A 239 4.28 -21.99 -9.75
C LEU A 239 4.72 -20.53 -9.84
N PHE A 240 4.66 -19.78 -8.72
CA PHE A 240 4.83 -18.33 -8.72
C PHE A 240 6.03 -17.85 -7.90
N GLY A 241 6.66 -18.76 -7.16
CA GLY A 241 7.75 -18.49 -6.24
C GLY A 241 7.27 -18.02 -4.88
N LYS A 242 8.04 -18.40 -3.86
CA LYS A 242 7.70 -18.24 -2.44
C LYS A 242 7.38 -16.80 -2.04
N ASP A 243 8.15 -15.81 -2.54
CA ASP A 243 7.95 -14.42 -2.14
C ASP A 243 6.61 -13.87 -2.59
N TRP A 244 6.21 -14.20 -3.84
CA TRP A 244 4.92 -13.74 -4.35
C TRP A 244 3.74 -14.50 -3.74
N SER A 245 3.87 -15.82 -3.63
CA SER A 245 2.90 -16.64 -2.90
C SER A 245 2.72 -16.12 -1.48
N ASN A 246 3.81 -15.91 -0.75
CA ASN A 246 3.79 -15.36 0.61
C ASN A 246 3.09 -13.99 0.69
N SER A 247 3.39 -13.07 -0.25
CA SER A 247 2.73 -11.76 -0.33
C SER A 247 1.23 -11.86 -0.59
N THR A 248 0.80 -12.82 -1.42
CA THR A 248 -0.62 -13.05 -1.71
C THR A 248 -1.31 -13.68 -0.51
N GLY A 249 -0.69 -14.67 0.14
CA GLY A 249 -1.18 -15.27 1.38
C GLY A 249 -1.31 -14.24 2.51
N TYR A 250 -0.35 -13.32 2.64
CA TYR A 250 -0.45 -12.20 3.58
C TYR A 250 -1.71 -11.35 3.34
N LYS A 251 -2.04 -11.02 2.08
CA LYS A 251 -3.26 -10.25 1.75
C LYS A 251 -4.54 -11.03 2.10
N VAL A 252 -4.57 -12.32 1.78
CA VAL A 252 -5.71 -13.22 2.09
C VAL A 252 -5.93 -13.27 3.60
N LEU A 253 -4.87 -13.45 4.39
CA LEU A 253 -4.95 -13.52 5.86
C LEU A 253 -5.23 -12.17 6.51
N SER A 254 -4.71 -11.07 5.97
CA SER A 254 -5.05 -9.71 6.43
C SER A 254 -6.55 -9.45 6.34
N ASN A 255 -7.20 -9.97 5.30
CA ASN A 255 -8.66 -9.88 5.20
C ASN A 255 -9.36 -10.73 6.28
N GLN A 256 -8.84 -11.91 6.60
CA GLN A 256 -9.41 -12.73 7.68
C GLN A 256 -9.27 -12.06 9.05
N VAL A 257 -8.13 -11.43 9.33
CA VAL A 257 -7.94 -10.63 10.54
C VAL A 257 -8.99 -9.51 10.60
N ARG A 258 -9.18 -8.77 9.50
CA ARG A 258 -10.20 -7.70 9.42
C ARG A 258 -11.61 -8.23 9.65
N ASN A 259 -11.98 -9.36 9.04
CA ASN A 259 -13.29 -9.99 9.20
C ASN A 259 -13.51 -10.43 10.65
N ALA A 260 -12.49 -10.99 11.30
CA ALA A 260 -12.53 -11.37 12.69
C ALA A 260 -12.69 -10.16 13.63
N ILE A 261 -12.01 -9.06 13.35
CA ILE A 261 -12.17 -7.78 14.07
C ILE A 261 -13.61 -7.26 13.90
N ASN A 262 -14.13 -7.24 12.68
CA ASN A 262 -15.48 -6.73 12.41
C ASN A 262 -16.58 -7.54 13.09
N SER A 263 -16.43 -8.87 13.11
CA SER A 263 -17.37 -9.79 13.76
C SER A 263 -17.09 -10.03 15.25
N VAL A 264 -16.03 -9.43 15.78
CA VAL A 264 -15.56 -9.60 17.17
C VAL A 264 -15.36 -11.09 17.53
N ASN A 265 -14.78 -11.85 16.59
CA ASN A 265 -14.52 -13.27 16.75
C ASN A 265 -13.06 -13.49 17.18
N GLU A 266 -12.84 -13.69 18.48
CA GLU A 266 -11.50 -13.82 19.08
C GLU A 266 -10.75 -15.05 18.58
N THR A 267 -11.41 -16.21 18.50
CA THR A 267 -10.79 -17.45 18.02
C THR A 267 -10.27 -17.28 16.60
N GLN A 268 -11.08 -16.70 15.72
CA GLN A 268 -10.68 -16.44 14.35
C GLN A 268 -9.59 -15.37 14.28
N PHE A 269 -9.66 -14.33 15.11
CA PHE A 269 -8.65 -13.27 15.19
C PHE A 269 -7.28 -13.85 15.56
N LEU A 270 -7.19 -14.61 16.65
CA LEU A 270 -5.93 -15.18 17.13
C LEU A 270 -5.33 -16.15 16.12
N TRP A 271 -6.16 -17.00 15.50
CA TRP A 271 -5.71 -17.91 14.46
C TRP A 271 -5.18 -17.15 13.23
N ALA A 272 -5.97 -16.21 12.70
CA ALA A 272 -5.58 -15.45 11.51
C ALA A 272 -4.33 -14.58 11.74
N MET A 273 -4.19 -14.01 12.94
CA MET A 273 -2.99 -13.29 13.36
C MET A 273 -1.76 -14.18 13.40
N GLY A 274 -1.88 -15.38 13.98
CA GLY A 274 -0.78 -16.36 14.01
C GLY A 274 -0.29 -16.72 12.61
N GLU A 275 -1.20 -16.94 11.67
CA GLU A 275 -0.84 -17.24 10.28
C GLU A 275 -0.33 -16.03 9.50
N LEU A 276 -0.89 -14.84 9.75
CA LEU A 276 -0.44 -13.58 9.13
C LEU A 276 1.01 -13.25 9.50
N LEU A 277 1.34 -13.34 10.79
CA LEU A 277 2.67 -12.98 11.29
C LEU A 277 3.78 -13.89 10.78
N LYS A 278 3.49 -15.15 10.42
CA LYS A 278 4.45 -16.04 9.73
C LYS A 278 4.85 -15.53 8.35
N ARG A 279 4.02 -14.67 7.73
CA ARG A 279 4.17 -14.14 6.37
C ARG A 279 4.52 -12.67 6.33
N SER A 280 4.47 -11.99 7.47
CA SER A 280 4.78 -10.56 7.57
C SER A 280 6.27 -10.31 7.35
N GLN A 281 6.58 -9.26 6.59
CA GLN A 281 7.92 -8.73 6.46
C GLN A 281 8.31 -7.81 7.64
N TYR A 282 7.30 -7.29 8.34
CA TYR A 282 7.46 -6.33 9.44
C TYR A 282 6.54 -6.69 10.62
N PRO A 283 6.73 -7.88 11.23
CA PRO A 283 5.84 -8.36 12.30
C PRO A 283 5.82 -7.44 13.52
N GLU A 284 6.90 -6.69 13.77
CA GLU A 284 7.00 -5.69 14.82
C GLU A 284 6.07 -4.49 14.64
N TRP A 285 5.59 -4.24 13.41
CA TRP A 285 4.59 -3.23 13.09
C TRP A 285 3.20 -3.83 12.88
N ASP A 286 3.11 -4.95 12.20
CA ASP A 286 1.82 -5.58 11.89
C ASP A 286 1.10 -6.05 13.15
N LYS A 287 1.83 -6.68 14.07
CA LYS A 287 1.24 -7.20 15.31
C LYS A 287 0.57 -6.09 16.13
N PRO A 288 1.29 -5.03 16.56
CA PRO A 288 0.65 -3.97 17.35
C PRO A 288 -0.49 -3.29 16.60
N ASN A 289 -0.34 -3.00 15.30
CA ASN A 289 -1.39 -2.35 14.54
C ASN A 289 -2.70 -3.15 14.50
N GLN A 290 -2.63 -4.48 14.27
CA GLN A 290 -3.83 -5.31 14.23
C GLN A 290 -4.45 -5.50 15.62
N TYR A 291 -3.63 -5.63 16.67
CA TYR A 291 -4.14 -5.70 18.05
C TYR A 291 -4.77 -4.39 18.51
N MET A 292 -4.24 -3.24 18.11
CA MET A 292 -4.85 -1.94 18.38
C MET A 292 -6.24 -1.85 17.74
N GLU A 293 -6.40 -2.24 16.46
CA GLU A 293 -7.72 -2.27 15.81
C GLU A 293 -8.69 -3.25 16.50
N TRP A 294 -8.19 -4.40 16.98
CA TRP A 294 -8.96 -5.35 17.76
C TRP A 294 -9.47 -4.75 19.07
N TYR A 295 -8.57 -4.15 19.86
CA TYR A 295 -8.91 -3.53 21.13
C TYR A 295 -9.83 -2.31 20.97
N LYS A 296 -9.58 -1.50 19.95
CA LYS A 296 -10.44 -0.37 19.58
C LYS A 296 -11.87 -0.82 19.27
N LYS A 297 -12.02 -1.88 18.48
CA LYS A 297 -13.32 -2.44 18.13
C LYS A 297 -14.10 -2.90 19.36
N ARG A 298 -13.41 -3.35 20.39
CA ARG A 298 -13.98 -3.84 21.66
C ARG A 298 -14.10 -2.75 22.72
N GLY A 299 -13.59 -1.54 22.47
CA GLY A 299 -13.55 -0.46 23.45
C GLY A 299 -12.55 -0.71 24.60
N GLU A 300 -11.58 -1.59 24.41
CA GLU A 300 -10.55 -1.96 25.39
C GLU A 300 -9.38 -0.98 25.35
N TRP A 301 -9.62 0.25 25.72
CA TRP A 301 -8.68 1.36 25.55
C TRP A 301 -7.38 1.19 26.36
N SER A 302 -7.41 0.52 27.50
CA SER A 302 -6.20 0.22 28.27
C SER A 302 -5.25 -0.71 27.49
N ASN A 303 -5.79 -1.76 26.88
CA ASN A 303 -5.01 -2.68 26.05
C ASN A 303 -4.50 -1.98 24.79
N TYR A 304 -5.33 -1.13 24.17
CA TYR A 304 -4.96 -0.31 23.01
C TYR A 304 -3.73 0.55 23.31
N VAL A 305 -3.76 1.31 24.43
CA VAL A 305 -2.68 2.19 24.85
C VAL A 305 -1.41 1.40 25.21
N THR A 306 -1.54 0.29 25.95
CA THR A 306 -0.41 -0.58 26.29
C THR A 306 0.27 -1.12 25.02
N THR A 307 -0.52 -1.52 24.03
CA THR A 307 0.00 -2.00 22.75
C THR A 307 0.70 -0.87 21.97
N PHE A 308 0.13 0.34 21.96
CA PHE A 308 0.75 1.47 21.27
C PHE A 308 2.05 1.92 21.94
N ASP A 309 2.15 1.86 23.27
CA ASP A 309 3.39 2.20 24.01
C ASP A 309 4.62 1.38 23.52
N GLU A 310 4.41 0.14 23.04
CA GLU A 310 5.48 -0.70 22.48
C GLU A 310 6.14 -0.06 21.25
N VAL A 311 5.38 0.66 20.44
CA VAL A 311 5.83 1.25 19.16
C VAL A 311 5.93 2.77 19.17
N ALA A 312 5.41 3.44 20.19
CA ALA A 312 5.29 4.90 20.25
C ALA A 312 6.62 5.64 20.04
N LYS A 313 7.71 5.13 20.60
CA LYS A 313 9.05 5.74 20.47
C LYS A 313 9.52 5.78 19.02
N ASN A 314 9.18 4.76 18.23
CA ASN A 314 9.57 4.62 16.84
C ASN A 314 8.53 5.23 15.88
N THR A 315 7.36 5.61 16.39
CA THR A 315 6.29 6.24 15.61
C THR A 315 6.65 7.70 15.30
N ASN A 316 6.39 8.14 14.07
CA ASN A 316 6.62 9.54 13.67
C ASN A 316 5.61 10.50 14.32
N ALA A 317 5.85 11.81 14.20
CA ALA A 317 5.01 12.84 14.83
C ALA A 317 3.54 12.76 14.36
N VAL A 318 3.30 12.50 13.09
CA VAL A 318 1.94 12.36 12.52
C VAL A 318 1.21 11.18 13.15
N GLY A 319 1.85 10.02 13.22
CA GLY A 319 1.26 8.81 13.81
C GLY A 319 0.94 8.98 15.30
N LEU A 320 1.86 9.57 16.06
CA LEU A 320 1.63 9.91 17.48
C LEU A 320 0.42 10.81 17.66
N ASN A 321 0.31 11.88 16.87
CA ASN A 321 -0.83 12.78 16.92
C ASN A 321 -2.14 12.12 16.48
N SER A 322 -2.09 11.25 15.49
CA SER A 322 -3.28 10.53 15.02
C SER A 322 -3.87 9.63 16.12
N VAL A 323 -3.01 8.92 16.85
CA VAL A 323 -3.45 8.11 18.00
C VAL A 323 -3.99 9.00 19.13
N ALA A 324 -3.33 10.11 19.43
CA ALA A 324 -3.79 11.05 20.44
C ALA A 324 -5.19 11.62 20.09
N TRP A 325 -5.41 11.98 18.83
CA TRP A 325 -6.69 12.47 18.36
C TRP A 325 -7.78 11.40 18.37
N GLU A 326 -7.46 10.17 18.00
CA GLU A 326 -8.39 9.04 18.08
C GLU A 326 -8.88 8.80 19.51
N LEU A 327 -7.96 8.79 20.49
CA LEU A 327 -8.30 8.64 21.89
C LEU A 327 -9.15 9.82 22.41
N PHE A 328 -8.86 11.05 21.95
CA PHE A 328 -9.71 12.21 22.25
C PHE A 328 -11.15 12.01 21.79
N GLN A 329 -11.33 11.50 20.57
CA GLN A 329 -12.67 11.31 19.98
C GLN A 329 -13.43 10.13 20.59
N SER A 330 -12.73 9.07 20.97
CA SER A 330 -13.35 7.77 21.24
C SER A 330 -13.41 7.41 22.74
N CYS A 331 -12.60 8.05 23.59
CA CYS A 331 -12.47 7.69 25.00
C CYS A 331 -12.79 8.86 25.92
N ASN A 332 -13.38 8.55 27.10
CA ASN A 332 -13.65 9.52 28.17
C ASN A 332 -12.92 9.21 29.48
N ASP A 333 -12.16 8.12 29.52
CA ASP A 333 -11.35 7.75 30.67
C ASP A 333 -10.18 8.73 30.85
N ALA A 334 -10.05 9.33 32.04
CA ALA A 334 -9.05 10.35 32.33
C ALA A 334 -7.63 9.81 32.24
N THR A 335 -7.40 8.55 32.61
CA THR A 335 -6.09 7.89 32.54
C THR A 335 -5.65 7.73 31.09
N ILE A 336 -6.56 7.26 30.24
CA ILE A 336 -6.32 7.07 28.79
C ILE A 336 -6.11 8.43 28.11
N LEU A 337 -6.94 9.45 28.45
CA LEU A 337 -6.77 10.80 27.91
C LEU A 337 -5.44 11.44 28.34
N THR A 338 -4.96 11.13 29.55
CA THR A 338 -3.62 11.57 30.00
C THR A 338 -2.52 10.96 29.14
N LYS A 339 -2.62 9.67 28.80
CA LYS A 339 -1.71 9.03 27.84
C LYS A 339 -1.78 9.67 26.44
N ALA A 340 -2.97 10.05 26.00
CA ALA A 340 -3.12 10.77 24.72
C ALA A 340 -2.41 12.14 24.73
N VAL A 341 -2.41 12.85 25.88
CA VAL A 341 -1.63 14.10 26.06
C VAL A 341 -0.11 13.81 25.95
N GLU A 342 0.38 12.68 26.51
CA GLU A 342 1.78 12.27 26.36
C GLU A 342 2.13 12.07 24.89
N TYR A 343 1.31 11.34 24.11
CA TYR A 343 1.55 11.09 22.69
C TYR A 343 1.54 12.37 21.86
N SER A 344 0.58 13.27 22.11
CA SER A 344 0.57 14.57 21.44
C SER A 344 1.80 15.43 21.83
N SER A 345 2.27 15.32 23.07
CA SER A 345 3.51 15.99 23.51
C SER A 345 4.76 15.42 22.84
N MET A 346 4.82 14.09 22.66
CA MET A 346 5.88 13.44 21.89
C MET A 346 5.86 13.89 20.42
N SER A 347 4.66 14.04 19.80
CA SER A 347 4.55 14.52 18.44
C SER A 347 5.08 15.94 18.27
N ILE A 348 4.73 16.84 19.19
CA ILE A 348 5.23 18.23 19.24
C ILE A 348 6.76 18.25 19.40
N THR A 349 7.31 17.39 20.25
CA THR A 349 8.77 17.31 20.46
C THR A 349 9.51 16.82 19.23
N LYS A 350 8.93 15.86 18.48
CA LYS A 350 9.54 15.33 17.26
C LYS A 350 9.50 16.31 16.09
N SER A 351 8.38 17.03 15.94
CA SER A 351 8.19 18.00 14.86
C SER A 351 7.06 18.95 15.22
N PRO A 352 7.35 20.16 15.74
CA PRO A 352 6.30 21.10 16.15
C PRO A 352 5.39 21.47 14.98
N ASP A 353 4.08 21.25 15.15
CA ASP A 353 3.03 21.60 14.18
C ASP A 353 1.79 22.12 14.90
N TRP A 354 1.08 23.09 14.32
CA TRP A 354 -0.08 23.71 14.95
C TRP A 354 -1.22 22.71 15.21
N ASN A 355 -1.39 21.69 14.36
CA ASN A 355 -2.38 20.64 14.55
C ASN A 355 -2.11 19.82 15.83
N TYR A 356 -0.85 19.64 16.21
CA TYR A 356 -0.51 18.86 17.40
C TYR A 356 -0.79 19.65 18.70
N TYR A 357 -0.58 20.97 18.67
CA TYR A 357 -1.00 21.84 19.76
C TYR A 357 -2.53 21.91 19.87
N ASP A 358 -3.26 21.93 18.73
CA ASP A 358 -4.72 21.85 18.72
C ASP A 358 -5.23 20.54 19.34
N THR A 359 -4.66 19.41 18.93
CA THR A 359 -4.98 18.10 19.51
C THR A 359 -4.77 18.09 21.03
N ARG A 360 -3.61 18.58 21.49
CA ARG A 360 -3.30 18.62 22.92
C ARG A 360 -4.20 19.59 23.68
N ALA A 361 -4.53 20.72 23.10
CA ALA A 361 -5.48 21.67 23.70
C ALA A 361 -6.87 21.05 23.90
N ASN A 362 -7.36 20.30 22.94
CA ASN A 362 -8.63 19.56 23.02
C ASN A 362 -8.61 18.51 24.14
N LEU A 363 -7.53 17.73 24.24
CA LEU A 363 -7.32 16.72 25.28
C LEU A 363 -7.28 17.36 26.69
N LEU A 364 -6.48 18.42 26.87
CA LEU A 364 -6.34 19.14 28.12
C LEU A 364 -7.67 19.80 28.55
N TYR A 365 -8.42 20.36 27.60
CA TYR A 365 -9.76 20.86 27.84
C TYR A 365 -10.72 19.77 28.34
N LYS A 366 -10.71 18.61 27.69
CA LYS A 366 -11.51 17.44 28.08
C LYS A 366 -11.15 16.92 29.48
N LEU A 367 -9.88 17.03 29.87
CA LEU A 367 -9.38 16.72 31.23
C LEU A 367 -9.64 17.82 32.25
N GLY A 368 -10.18 18.98 31.86
CA GLY A 368 -10.44 20.11 32.74
C GLY A 368 -9.20 20.92 33.11
N GLN A 369 -8.07 20.71 32.46
CA GLN A 369 -6.79 21.41 32.60
C GLN A 369 -6.84 22.71 31.78
N LEU A 370 -7.67 23.66 32.21
CA LEU A 370 -8.07 24.82 31.40
C LEU A 370 -6.93 25.79 31.10
N SER A 371 -5.95 25.91 32.00
CA SER A 371 -4.83 26.84 31.81
C SER A 371 -3.86 26.36 30.73
N GLU A 372 -3.51 25.11 30.78
CA GLU A 372 -2.65 24.44 29.81
C GLU A 372 -3.33 24.36 28.44
N ALA A 373 -4.63 24.02 28.43
CA ALA A 373 -5.45 24.02 27.21
C ALA A 373 -5.47 25.40 26.52
N GLN A 374 -5.55 26.48 27.31
CA GLN A 374 -5.53 27.85 26.78
C GLN A 374 -4.18 28.18 26.12
N ILE A 375 -3.07 27.79 26.75
CA ILE A 375 -1.72 28.01 26.21
C ILE A 375 -1.57 27.32 24.87
N ASP A 376 -1.96 26.05 24.81
CA ASP A 376 -1.86 25.27 23.58
C ASP A 376 -2.78 25.78 22.47
N ALA A 377 -4.03 26.12 22.78
CA ALA A 377 -4.97 26.71 21.82
C ALA A 377 -4.43 28.02 21.22
N ASN A 378 -3.87 28.91 22.06
CA ASN A 378 -3.24 30.14 21.56
C ASN A 378 -2.03 29.85 20.67
N THR A 379 -1.20 28.89 21.04
CA THR A 379 -0.04 28.47 20.26
C THR A 379 -0.46 27.90 18.90
N ALA A 380 -1.46 27.01 18.88
CA ALA A 380 -2.03 26.45 17.68
C ALA A 380 -2.58 27.53 16.72
N ILE A 381 -3.33 28.50 17.25
CA ILE A 381 -3.87 29.63 16.47
C ILE A 381 -2.73 30.48 15.88
N LYS A 382 -1.72 30.80 16.68
CA LYS A 382 -0.57 31.61 16.24
C LYS A 382 0.19 30.90 15.10
N LEU A 383 0.55 29.64 15.30
CA LEU A 383 1.31 28.86 14.31
C LEU A 383 0.46 28.56 13.07
N GLY A 384 -0.81 28.20 13.24
CA GLY A 384 -1.73 27.91 12.15
C GLY A 384 -1.95 29.13 11.25
N LYS A 385 -2.16 30.31 11.82
CA LYS A 385 -2.27 31.57 11.05
C LYS A 385 -0.97 31.88 10.26
N ALA A 386 0.18 31.66 10.89
CA ALA A 386 1.47 31.88 10.23
C ALA A 386 1.70 30.91 9.06
N ALA A 387 1.15 29.68 9.16
CA ALA A 387 1.20 28.68 8.11
C ALA A 387 0.06 28.79 7.06
N GLY A 388 -0.83 29.78 7.17
CA GLY A 388 -2.01 29.93 6.30
C GLY A 388 -3.10 28.86 6.54
N GLY A 389 -3.07 28.19 7.68
CA GLY A 389 -4.03 27.15 8.06
C GLY A 389 -5.36 27.72 8.59
N ASN A 390 -6.42 26.91 8.50
CA ASN A 390 -7.73 27.26 9.05
C ASN A 390 -7.78 26.92 10.55
N THR A 391 -7.79 27.93 11.39
CA THR A 391 -7.82 27.79 12.87
C THR A 391 -9.19 28.06 13.51
N THR A 392 -10.27 28.03 12.74
CA THR A 392 -11.63 28.37 13.22
C THR A 392 -12.06 27.48 14.37
N ASP A 393 -11.84 26.16 14.27
CA ASP A 393 -12.23 25.20 15.33
C ASP A 393 -11.42 25.41 16.61
N THR A 394 -10.12 25.69 16.50
CA THR A 394 -9.26 26.02 17.65
C THR A 394 -9.69 27.34 18.31
N GLN A 395 -10.13 28.36 17.55
CA GLN A 395 -10.66 29.60 18.09
C GLN A 395 -11.98 29.37 18.86
N ALA A 396 -12.83 28.49 18.32
CA ALA A 396 -14.06 28.08 19.01
C ALA A 396 -13.75 27.33 20.34
N LEU A 397 -12.73 26.44 20.31
CA LEU A 397 -12.25 25.79 21.53
C LEU A 397 -11.73 26.79 22.55
N LEU A 398 -10.91 27.76 22.15
CA LEU A 398 -10.38 28.80 23.03
C LEU A 398 -11.51 29.60 23.69
N SER A 399 -12.57 29.93 22.96
CA SER A 399 -13.75 30.58 23.49
C SER A 399 -14.46 29.75 24.57
N LYS A 400 -14.60 28.42 24.34
CA LYS A 400 -15.16 27.49 25.34
C LYS A 400 -14.29 27.42 26.62
N ILE A 401 -12.96 27.39 26.43
CA ILE A 401 -12.01 27.39 27.58
C ILE A 401 -12.17 28.63 28.41
N ASN A 402 -12.22 29.81 27.79
CA ASN A 402 -12.36 31.09 28.49
C ASN A 402 -13.66 31.15 29.30
N LEU A 403 -14.79 30.79 28.70
CA LEU A 403 -16.08 30.69 29.38
C LEU A 403 -16.07 29.72 30.57
N SER A 404 -15.35 28.61 30.45
CA SER A 404 -15.22 27.61 31.52
C SER A 404 -14.36 28.11 32.66
N LYS A 405 -13.33 28.91 32.40
CA LYS A 405 -12.51 29.57 33.42
C LYS A 405 -13.28 30.62 34.18
N GLU A 406 -14.08 31.45 33.50
CA GLU A 406 -14.93 32.47 34.13
C GLU A 406 -15.94 31.84 35.09
N LYS A 407 -16.56 30.72 34.71
CA LYS A 407 -17.52 30.01 35.59
C LYS A 407 -16.87 29.39 36.82
N LYS A 408 -15.60 29.06 36.79
CA LYS A 408 -14.85 28.51 37.94
C LYS A 408 -14.30 29.59 38.89
N GLN A 409 -14.28 30.88 38.48
CA GLN A 409 -13.90 31.96 39.40
C GLN A 409 -15.04 32.22 40.37
N PRO A 410 -14.78 32.27 41.70
CA PRO A 410 -15.82 32.66 42.68
C PRO A 410 -16.30 34.06 42.34
N LYS A 411 -17.63 34.25 42.24
CA LYS A 411 -18.21 35.61 42.11
C LYS A 411 -17.64 36.46 43.22
N ARG A 412 -16.79 37.45 42.90
CA ARG A 412 -16.39 38.47 43.86
C ARG A 412 -17.66 39.09 44.42
N SER A 413 -17.92 38.84 45.68
CA SER A 413 -18.97 39.55 46.43
C SER A 413 -18.72 41.04 46.28
N LYS A 414 -19.63 41.72 45.57
CA LYS A 414 -19.68 43.20 45.63
C LYS A 414 -20.01 43.57 47.07
N GLN A 415 -18.99 44.03 47.76
CA GLN A 415 -19.21 44.84 48.97
C GLN A 415 -19.61 46.23 48.56
#